data_e7a0a3ab6d42e68ee37911b81217a11b
#
_entry.id   e7a0a3ab6d42e68ee37911b81217a11b
#
_cell.length_a   1.000
_cell.length_b   1.000
_cell.length_c   1.000
_cell.angle_alpha   90.00
_cell.angle_beta   90.00
_cell.angle_gamma   90.00
#
_symmetry.space_group_name_H-M   'P 1'
#
loop_
_entity.id
_entity.type
_entity.pdbx_description
1 polymer ?
#
loop_
_entity_poly.entity_id
_entity_poly.type
_entity_poly.pdbx_seq_one_letter_code
_entity_poly.pdbx_strand_id
1 'polypeptide(L)'
;MAAPADFRLHKFDASRVTTSGRYLGHRSYWKLYVLENIIRVLVNSILTVELGQNWWERAVDGDIRKDVDRLRKQYSGQAWRSNPGKHGIYFVSLGALNEIIRVNAHFIRNVVPEIDDWLVRIEDLRIPRNTLAHMNYPVALDLDLIDELYELSKGLLPELKKHKIDPVIP
;
A
#
# COMPACT_ATOMS: atom_id res chain seq x y z
N MET A 1 -2.16 -9.96 -24.96
CA MET A 1 -2.39 -11.38 -24.58
C MET A 1 -3.71 -11.41 -23.83
N ALA A 2 -4.68 -12.27 -24.19
CA ALA A 2 -5.92 -12.42 -23.45
C ALA A 2 -5.62 -12.87 -22.02
N ALA A 3 -6.37 -12.34 -21.02
CA ALA A 3 -6.23 -12.77 -19.64
C ALA A 3 -6.48 -14.27 -19.53
N PRO A 4 -5.62 -15.04 -18.85
CA PRO A 4 -5.89 -16.45 -18.61
C PRO A 4 -7.14 -16.57 -17.74
N ALA A 5 -7.96 -17.58 -18.02
CA ALA A 5 -9.13 -17.86 -17.18
C ALA A 5 -8.68 -18.25 -15.77
N ASP A 6 -9.51 -17.93 -14.78
CA ASP A 6 -9.33 -18.40 -13.42
C ASP A 6 -9.26 -19.93 -13.41
N PHE A 7 -8.13 -20.47 -12.95
CA PHE A 7 -7.90 -21.91 -12.94
C PHE A 7 -8.95 -22.67 -12.10
N ARG A 8 -9.57 -22.02 -11.13
CA ARG A 8 -10.60 -22.62 -10.24
C ARG A 8 -11.89 -22.97 -10.98
N LEU A 9 -12.13 -22.35 -12.14
CA LEU A 9 -13.31 -22.62 -12.99
C LEU A 9 -13.15 -23.83 -13.91
N HIS A 10 -12.03 -24.53 -13.84
CA HIS A 10 -11.69 -25.66 -14.70
C HIS A 10 -11.19 -26.86 -13.90
N LYS A 11 -11.08 -28.02 -14.57
CA LYS A 11 -10.34 -29.14 -13.95
C LYS A 11 -8.92 -28.71 -13.63
N PHE A 12 -8.42 -29.17 -12.50
CA PHE A 12 -7.07 -28.82 -12.03
C PHE A 12 -6.01 -29.14 -13.10
N ASP A 13 -5.19 -28.14 -13.37
CA ASP A 13 -4.05 -28.23 -14.29
C ASP A 13 -2.97 -27.27 -13.78
N ALA A 14 -1.81 -27.81 -13.41
CA ALA A 14 -0.69 -27.05 -12.87
C ALA A 14 -0.18 -25.99 -13.85
N SER A 15 -0.29 -26.22 -15.15
CA SER A 15 0.11 -25.24 -16.18
C SER A 15 -0.79 -24.01 -16.15
N ARG A 16 -2.09 -24.18 -15.90
CA ARG A 16 -3.06 -23.09 -15.74
C ARG A 16 -2.77 -22.27 -14.51
N VAL A 17 -2.49 -22.92 -13.37
CA VAL A 17 -2.09 -22.24 -12.12
C VAL A 17 -0.83 -21.40 -12.37
N THR A 18 0.18 -21.97 -13.00
CA THR A 18 1.43 -21.26 -13.35
C THR A 18 1.17 -20.05 -14.24
N THR A 19 0.35 -20.22 -15.29
CA THR A 19 0.03 -19.15 -16.23
C THR A 19 -0.75 -18.02 -15.55
N SER A 20 -1.73 -18.36 -14.73
CA SER A 20 -2.50 -17.39 -13.91
C SER A 20 -1.58 -16.61 -12.96
N GLY A 21 -0.70 -17.31 -12.24
CA GLY A 21 0.24 -16.68 -11.30
C GLY A 21 1.20 -15.70 -11.99
N ARG A 22 1.76 -16.09 -13.15
CA ARG A 22 2.62 -15.19 -13.95
C ARG A 22 1.86 -13.99 -14.47
N TYR A 23 0.64 -14.20 -14.97
CA TYR A 23 -0.20 -13.10 -15.43
C TYR A 23 -0.48 -12.10 -14.30
N LEU A 24 -0.94 -12.56 -13.14
CA LEU A 24 -1.23 -11.69 -12.00
C LEU A 24 0.01 -10.96 -11.49
N GLY A 25 1.17 -11.64 -11.45
CA GLY A 25 2.43 -11.03 -11.10
C GLY A 25 2.79 -9.87 -12.03
N HIS A 26 2.71 -10.08 -13.34
CA HIS A 26 3.00 -9.05 -14.36
C HIS A 26 1.92 -7.98 -14.45
N ARG A 27 0.66 -8.32 -14.19
CA ARG A 27 -0.46 -7.39 -14.36
C ARG A 27 -0.59 -6.44 -13.17
N SER A 28 -0.44 -6.94 -11.93
CA SER A 28 -0.96 -6.26 -10.76
C SER A 28 -0.02 -6.18 -9.58
N TYR A 29 0.73 -7.24 -9.28
CA TYR A 29 1.46 -7.34 -8.00
C TYR A 29 2.52 -6.26 -7.84
N TRP A 30 3.32 -6.01 -8.87
CA TRP A 30 4.33 -4.98 -8.84
C TRP A 30 3.74 -3.57 -8.75
N LYS A 31 2.55 -3.33 -9.34
CA LYS A 31 1.84 -2.05 -9.27
C LYS A 31 1.37 -1.76 -7.86
N LEU A 32 0.80 -2.77 -7.19
CA LEU A 32 0.43 -2.65 -5.77
C LEU A 32 1.64 -2.35 -4.89
N TYR A 33 2.76 -3.04 -5.14
CA TYR A 33 4.01 -2.76 -4.43
C TYR A 33 4.45 -1.30 -4.59
N VAL A 34 4.44 -0.78 -5.81
CA VAL A 34 4.83 0.60 -6.08
C VAL A 34 3.84 1.58 -5.45
N LEU A 35 2.55 1.38 -5.65
CA LEU A 35 1.48 2.23 -5.12
C LEU A 35 1.53 2.32 -3.58
N GLU A 36 1.56 1.18 -2.88
CA GLU A 36 1.62 1.18 -1.41
C GLU A 36 2.88 1.88 -0.90
N ASN A 37 4.02 1.71 -1.56
CA ASN A 37 5.26 2.36 -1.13
C ASN A 37 5.30 3.86 -1.46
N ILE A 38 4.74 4.29 -2.59
CA ILE A 38 4.56 5.72 -2.89
C ILE A 38 3.72 6.38 -1.79
N ILE A 39 2.61 5.78 -1.40
CA ILE A 39 1.75 6.32 -0.33
C ILE A 39 2.50 6.37 1.00
N ARG A 40 3.25 5.32 1.37
CA ARG A 40 4.06 5.33 2.60
C ARG A 40 5.10 6.44 2.62
N VAL A 41 5.82 6.62 1.52
CA VAL A 41 6.83 7.70 1.39
C VAL A 41 6.16 9.07 1.46
N LEU A 42 5.04 9.27 0.76
CA LEU A 42 4.27 10.50 0.80
C LEU A 42 3.86 10.87 2.24
N VAL A 43 3.19 9.95 2.92
CA VAL A 43 2.71 10.15 4.30
C VAL A 43 3.88 10.43 5.24
N ASN A 44 4.94 9.63 5.17
CA ASN A 44 6.11 9.83 6.01
C ASN A 44 6.77 11.19 5.77
N SER A 45 6.92 11.60 4.51
CA SER A 45 7.55 12.88 4.16
C SER A 45 6.75 14.05 4.70
N ILE A 46 5.44 14.08 4.47
CA ILE A 46 4.57 15.18 4.94
C ILE A 46 4.55 15.23 6.46
N LEU A 47 4.27 14.10 7.13
CA LEU A 47 4.17 14.09 8.59
C LEU A 47 5.51 14.34 9.28
N THR A 48 6.64 14.00 8.66
CA THR A 48 7.96 14.37 9.16
C THR A 48 8.19 15.89 9.11
N VAL A 49 7.75 16.57 8.04
CA VAL A 49 7.87 18.02 7.93
C VAL A 49 6.93 18.72 8.91
N GLU A 50 5.70 18.27 9.02
CA GLU A 50 4.66 18.92 9.84
C GLU A 50 4.81 18.67 11.35
N LEU A 51 5.24 17.46 11.73
CA LEU A 51 5.23 17.01 13.13
C LEU A 51 6.62 16.62 13.66
N GLY A 52 7.64 16.60 12.80
CA GLY A 52 9.01 16.19 13.14
C GLY A 52 9.21 14.67 13.07
N GLN A 53 10.45 14.24 13.36
CA GLN A 53 10.87 12.83 13.26
C GLN A 53 10.05 11.87 14.14
N ASN A 54 9.44 12.38 15.20
CA ASN A 54 8.65 11.59 16.14
C ASN A 54 7.13 11.62 15.81
N TRP A 55 6.80 11.87 14.54
CA TRP A 55 5.39 11.93 14.13
C TRP A 55 4.64 10.63 14.39
N TRP A 56 5.32 9.50 14.32
CA TRP A 56 4.73 8.18 14.54
C TRP A 56 4.07 8.06 15.93
N GLU A 57 4.77 8.50 16.97
CA GLU A 57 4.28 8.47 18.36
C GLU A 57 3.17 9.49 18.61
N ARG A 58 3.16 10.57 17.84
CA ARG A 58 2.23 11.71 18.06
C ARG A 58 0.96 11.61 17.23
N ALA A 59 1.04 11.03 16.05
CA ALA A 59 -0.01 11.11 15.01
C ALA A 59 -0.64 9.74 14.66
N VAL A 60 -0.14 8.64 15.23
CA VAL A 60 -0.68 7.31 14.98
C VAL A 60 -1.40 6.79 16.22
N ASP A 61 -2.58 6.24 16.00
CA ASP A 61 -3.39 5.64 17.04
C ASP A 61 -2.65 4.57 17.83
N GLY A 62 -2.93 4.50 19.14
CA GLY A 62 -2.25 3.59 20.07
C GLY A 62 -2.48 2.12 19.74
N ASP A 63 -3.62 1.74 19.20
CA ASP A 63 -3.92 0.35 18.87
C ASP A 63 -3.20 -0.07 17.59
N ILE A 64 -3.10 0.82 16.61
CA ILE A 64 -2.25 0.60 15.42
C ILE A 64 -0.79 0.40 15.84
N ARG A 65 -0.28 1.23 16.76
CA ARG A 65 1.11 1.09 17.25
C ARG A 65 1.34 -0.23 17.99
N LYS A 66 0.39 -0.67 18.82
CA LYS A 66 0.46 -1.97 19.51
C LYS A 66 0.51 -3.15 18.52
N ASP A 67 -0.32 -3.11 17.48
CA ASP A 67 -0.30 -4.12 16.43
C ASP A 67 1.03 -4.16 15.67
N VAL A 68 1.58 -3.00 15.35
CA VAL A 68 2.91 -2.88 14.74
C VAL A 68 3.99 -3.45 15.64
N ASP A 69 3.97 -3.15 16.94
CA ASP A 69 4.95 -3.67 17.89
C ASP A 69 4.87 -5.19 18.04
N ARG A 70 3.66 -5.74 17.99
CA ARG A 70 3.45 -7.21 17.96
C ARG A 70 4.08 -7.83 16.71
N LEU A 71 3.84 -7.24 15.54
CA LEU A 71 4.43 -7.72 14.28
C LEU A 71 5.96 -7.58 14.29
N ARG A 72 6.49 -6.45 14.74
CA ARG A 72 7.95 -6.27 14.88
C ARG A 72 8.60 -7.35 15.74
N LYS A 73 7.97 -7.71 16.86
CA LYS A 73 8.47 -8.80 17.73
C LYS A 73 8.50 -10.15 17.00
N GLN A 74 7.50 -10.44 16.14
CA GLN A 74 7.49 -11.66 15.33
C GLN A 74 8.66 -11.69 14.34
N TYR A 75 8.95 -10.56 13.67
CA TYR A 75 10.07 -10.46 12.73
C TYR A 75 11.42 -10.49 13.44
N SER A 76 11.58 -9.79 14.58
CA SER A 76 12.83 -9.75 15.34
C SER A 76 13.21 -11.12 15.93
N GLY A 77 12.24 -11.96 16.26
CA GLY A 77 12.47 -13.35 16.70
C GLY A 77 13.06 -14.27 15.63
N GLN A 78 13.18 -13.78 14.39
CA GLN A 78 13.67 -14.53 13.23
C GLN A 78 14.69 -13.69 12.46
N ALA A 79 15.82 -13.37 13.10
CA ALA A 79 16.83 -12.45 12.58
C ALA A 79 17.41 -12.84 11.19
N TRP A 80 17.24 -14.08 10.78
CA TRP A 80 17.64 -14.62 9.47
C TRP A 80 16.60 -14.39 8.36
N ARG A 81 15.42 -13.86 8.68
CA ARG A 81 14.39 -13.50 7.70
C ARG A 81 14.47 -12.03 7.32
N SER A 82 13.88 -11.72 6.16
CA SER A 82 13.72 -10.34 5.71
C SER A 82 12.91 -9.52 6.72
N ASN A 83 13.39 -8.33 7.04
CA ASN A 83 12.66 -7.35 7.85
C ASN A 83 12.00 -6.36 6.91
N PRO A 84 10.69 -6.02 7.08
CA PRO A 84 10.00 -5.04 6.27
C PRO A 84 10.66 -3.64 6.26
N GLY A 85 11.26 -3.23 7.36
CA GLY A 85 11.92 -1.95 7.52
C GLY A 85 12.08 -1.53 8.98
N LYS A 86 12.68 -0.36 9.20
CA LYS A 86 12.88 0.18 10.57
C LYS A 86 11.67 0.95 11.09
N HIS A 87 10.97 1.68 10.22
CA HIS A 87 9.84 2.52 10.60
C HIS A 87 8.54 1.70 10.74
N GLY A 88 7.65 2.12 11.67
CA GLY A 88 6.38 1.43 11.93
C GLY A 88 5.46 1.35 10.73
N ILE A 89 5.51 2.33 9.84
CA ILE A 89 4.67 2.41 8.64
C ILE A 89 4.85 1.21 7.67
N TYR A 90 5.97 0.51 7.73
CA TYR A 90 6.19 -0.70 6.92
C TYR A 90 5.42 -1.94 7.44
N PHE A 91 4.94 -1.88 8.67
CA PHE A 91 4.22 -2.98 9.31
C PHE A 91 2.70 -2.78 9.31
N VAL A 92 2.21 -1.61 8.85
CA VAL A 92 0.76 -1.37 8.78
C VAL A 92 0.14 -2.03 7.55
N SER A 93 -1.08 -2.53 7.72
CA SER A 93 -1.92 -2.94 6.59
C SER A 93 -2.35 -1.73 5.77
N LEU A 94 -2.88 -1.96 4.56
CA LEU A 94 -3.42 -0.88 3.73
C LEU A 94 -4.57 -0.14 4.44
N GLY A 95 -5.44 -0.87 5.17
CA GLY A 95 -6.51 -0.25 5.94
C GLY A 95 -6.01 0.61 7.11
N ALA A 96 -4.98 0.15 7.83
CA ALA A 96 -4.36 0.95 8.88
C ALA A 96 -3.61 2.17 8.31
N LEU A 97 -3.00 2.06 7.13
CA LEU A 97 -2.40 3.18 6.41
C LEU A 97 -3.47 4.21 6.02
N ASN A 98 -4.62 3.76 5.52
CA ASN A 98 -5.76 4.63 5.20
C ASN A 98 -6.26 5.38 6.46
N GLU A 99 -6.32 4.71 7.61
CA GLU A 99 -6.70 5.32 8.88
C GLU A 99 -5.69 6.39 9.34
N ILE A 100 -4.39 6.12 9.20
CA ILE A 100 -3.34 7.11 9.49
C ILE A 100 -3.50 8.34 8.60
N ILE A 101 -3.78 8.16 7.30
CA ILE A 101 -4.03 9.26 6.37
C ILE A 101 -5.27 10.04 6.80
N ARG A 102 -6.36 9.36 7.13
CA ARG A 102 -7.64 9.97 7.50
C ARG A 102 -7.53 10.87 8.73
N VAL A 103 -6.89 10.37 9.78
CA VAL A 103 -6.70 11.15 11.02
C VAL A 103 -5.81 12.37 10.80
N ASN A 104 -4.84 12.27 9.89
CA ASN A 104 -3.89 13.33 9.58
C ASN A 104 -4.21 14.09 8.27
N ALA A 105 -5.43 13.94 7.73
CA ALA A 105 -5.81 14.51 6.43
C ALA A 105 -5.63 16.03 6.37
N HIS A 106 -5.76 16.74 7.50
CA HIS A 106 -5.58 18.19 7.56
C HIS A 106 -4.14 18.64 7.24
N PHE A 107 -3.11 17.84 7.57
CA PHE A 107 -1.74 18.10 7.16
C PHE A 107 -1.52 17.71 5.69
N ILE A 108 -2.03 16.55 5.31
CA ILE A 108 -1.79 15.97 3.98
C ILE A 108 -2.49 16.79 2.89
N ARG A 109 -3.67 17.37 3.17
CA ARG A 109 -4.45 18.18 2.23
C ARG A 109 -3.70 19.42 1.74
N ASN A 110 -2.79 19.95 2.54
CA ASN A 110 -1.96 21.08 2.12
C ASN A 110 -1.06 20.74 0.92
N VAL A 111 -0.69 19.46 0.77
CA VAL A 111 0.19 18.95 -0.30
C VAL A 111 -0.61 18.21 -1.36
N VAL A 112 -1.61 17.45 -0.94
CA VAL A 112 -2.51 16.66 -1.79
C VAL A 112 -3.94 17.14 -1.55
N PRO A 113 -4.42 18.14 -2.28
CA PRO A 113 -5.76 18.71 -2.07
C PRO A 113 -6.88 17.65 -2.19
N GLU A 114 -6.71 16.67 -3.09
CA GLU A 114 -7.66 15.59 -3.35
C GLU A 114 -7.53 14.40 -2.38
N ILE A 115 -7.01 14.63 -1.17
CA ILE A 115 -6.77 13.54 -0.21
C ILE A 115 -8.05 12.78 0.17
N ASP A 116 -9.19 13.43 0.17
CA ASP A 116 -10.47 12.80 0.49
C ASP A 116 -10.86 11.77 -0.60
N ASP A 117 -10.60 12.07 -1.87
CA ASP A 117 -10.78 11.12 -2.97
C ASP A 117 -9.79 9.96 -2.86
N TRP A 118 -8.56 10.24 -2.42
CA TRP A 118 -7.57 9.19 -2.18
C TRP A 118 -7.97 8.25 -1.04
N LEU A 119 -8.58 8.75 0.02
CA LEU A 119 -9.08 7.91 1.11
C LEU A 119 -10.13 6.90 0.62
N VAL A 120 -11.06 7.33 -0.25
CA VAL A 120 -12.05 6.44 -0.88
C VAL A 120 -11.36 5.40 -1.78
N ARG A 121 -10.45 5.84 -2.65
CA ARG A 121 -9.72 4.97 -3.58
C ARG A 121 -8.86 3.92 -2.86
N ILE A 122 -8.22 4.28 -1.76
CA ILE A 122 -7.43 3.34 -0.94
C ILE A 122 -8.36 2.30 -0.28
N GLU A 123 -9.55 2.71 0.16
CA GLU A 123 -10.53 1.76 0.72
C GLU A 123 -11.03 0.79 -0.34
N ASP A 124 -11.36 1.28 -1.53
CA ASP A 124 -11.79 0.45 -2.66
C ASP A 124 -10.70 -0.55 -3.06
N LEU A 125 -9.43 -0.13 -3.03
CA LEU A 125 -8.28 -0.97 -3.34
C LEU A 125 -8.07 -2.11 -2.33
N ARG A 126 -8.61 -2.00 -1.12
CA ARG A 126 -8.40 -2.96 -0.03
C ARG A 126 -8.87 -4.37 -0.41
N ILE A 127 -10.00 -4.49 -1.10
CA ILE A 127 -10.55 -5.79 -1.52
C ILE A 127 -9.66 -6.44 -2.59
N PRO A 128 -9.38 -5.83 -3.76
CA PRO A 128 -8.50 -6.43 -4.76
C PRO A 128 -7.08 -6.73 -4.25
N ARG A 129 -6.54 -5.85 -3.42
CA ARG A 129 -5.24 -6.06 -2.79
C ARG A 129 -5.24 -7.29 -1.88
N ASN A 130 -6.27 -7.46 -1.05
CA ASN A 130 -6.39 -8.62 -0.16
C ASN A 130 -6.63 -9.90 -0.96
N THR A 131 -7.45 -9.85 -2.02
CA THR A 131 -7.65 -10.97 -2.94
C THR A 131 -6.32 -11.50 -3.48
N LEU A 132 -5.45 -10.59 -3.96
CA LEU A 132 -4.12 -10.95 -4.46
C LEU A 132 -3.18 -11.42 -3.33
N ALA A 133 -3.19 -10.77 -2.17
CA ALA A 133 -2.35 -11.14 -1.03
C ALA A 133 -2.68 -12.54 -0.50
N HIS A 134 -3.94 -12.96 -0.60
CA HIS A 134 -4.40 -14.32 -0.26
C HIS A 134 -4.31 -15.31 -1.44
N MET A 135 -3.56 -14.96 -2.50
CA MET A 135 -3.34 -15.82 -3.68
C MET A 135 -4.63 -16.22 -4.41
N ASN A 136 -5.66 -15.38 -4.34
CA ASN A 136 -6.89 -15.56 -5.08
C ASN A 136 -6.85 -14.80 -6.42
N TYR A 137 -7.71 -15.23 -7.36
CA TYR A 137 -7.81 -14.59 -8.67
C TYR A 137 -8.84 -13.44 -8.59
N PRO A 138 -8.44 -12.18 -8.83
CA PRO A 138 -9.33 -11.03 -8.81
C PRO A 138 -10.21 -10.98 -10.07
N VAL A 139 -11.33 -10.29 -10.00
CA VAL A 139 -12.16 -10.00 -11.18
C VAL A 139 -11.51 -8.93 -12.06
N ALA A 140 -11.97 -8.80 -13.31
CA ALA A 140 -11.37 -7.84 -14.26
C ALA A 140 -11.44 -6.39 -13.73
N LEU A 141 -12.57 -6.00 -13.12
CA LEU A 141 -12.72 -4.66 -12.53
C LEU A 141 -11.69 -4.35 -11.43
N ASP A 142 -11.33 -5.36 -10.63
CA ASP A 142 -10.30 -5.21 -9.61
C ASP A 142 -8.92 -4.93 -10.22
N LEU A 143 -8.60 -5.61 -11.33
CA LEU A 143 -7.36 -5.40 -12.05
C LEU A 143 -7.29 -4.02 -12.70
N ASP A 144 -8.39 -3.55 -13.27
CA ASP A 144 -8.49 -2.23 -13.88
C ASP A 144 -8.39 -1.12 -12.83
N LEU A 145 -8.99 -1.31 -11.64
CA LEU A 145 -8.82 -0.39 -10.50
C LEU A 145 -7.36 -0.28 -10.06
N ILE A 146 -6.64 -1.41 -9.96
CA ILE A 146 -5.22 -1.40 -9.62
C ILE A 146 -4.42 -0.62 -10.66
N ASP A 147 -4.73 -0.79 -11.96
CA ASP A 147 -4.06 -0.06 -13.02
C ASP A 147 -4.30 1.44 -12.93
N GLU A 148 -5.56 1.84 -12.77
CA GLU A 148 -5.96 3.23 -12.63
C GLU A 148 -5.23 3.90 -11.45
N LEU A 149 -5.29 3.28 -10.26
CA LEU A 149 -4.70 3.86 -9.07
C LEU A 149 -3.17 3.91 -9.14
N TYR A 150 -2.54 2.93 -9.78
CA TYR A 150 -1.11 2.98 -10.05
C TYR A 150 -0.74 4.18 -10.94
N GLU A 151 -1.49 4.42 -12.03
CA GLU A 151 -1.23 5.57 -12.90
C GLU A 151 -1.43 6.90 -12.14
N LEU A 152 -2.50 7.04 -11.37
CA LEU A 152 -2.76 8.22 -10.56
C LEU A 152 -1.67 8.47 -9.50
N SER A 153 -1.14 7.39 -8.89
CA SER A 153 -0.13 7.51 -7.84
C SER A 153 1.18 8.15 -8.31
N LYS A 154 1.48 8.09 -9.60
CA LYS A 154 2.67 8.74 -10.18
C LYS A 154 2.66 10.27 -9.99
N GLY A 155 1.47 10.86 -9.82
CA GLY A 155 1.32 12.29 -9.53
C GLY A 155 1.65 12.68 -8.08
N LEU A 156 1.61 11.75 -7.13
CA LEU A 156 1.74 12.06 -5.71
C LEU A 156 3.12 12.58 -5.30
N LEU A 157 4.20 11.93 -5.77
CA LEU A 157 5.56 12.38 -5.44
C LEU A 157 5.94 13.72 -6.07
N PRO A 158 5.53 14.06 -7.31
CA PRO A 158 5.67 15.41 -7.84
C PRO A 158 5.01 16.50 -6.98
N GLU A 159 3.88 16.21 -6.32
CA GLU A 159 3.26 17.19 -5.41
C GLU A 159 4.17 17.55 -4.23
N LEU A 160 4.89 16.58 -3.63
CA LEU A 160 5.89 16.89 -2.59
C LEU A 160 6.89 17.94 -3.08
N LYS A 161 7.43 17.77 -4.29
CA LYS A 161 8.42 18.68 -4.87
C LYS A 161 7.86 20.09 -5.09
N LYS A 162 6.61 20.22 -5.53
CA LYS A 162 5.94 21.51 -5.67
C LYS A 162 5.89 22.26 -4.34
N HIS A 163 5.72 21.54 -3.25
CA HIS A 163 5.69 22.06 -1.89
C HIS A 163 7.09 22.13 -1.23
N LYS A 164 8.17 21.89 -1.98
CA LYS A 164 9.56 21.87 -1.49
C LYS A 164 9.81 20.86 -0.37
N ILE A 165 9.10 19.75 -0.41
CA ILE A 165 9.27 18.64 0.51
C ILE A 165 10.08 17.56 -0.21
N ASP A 166 11.24 17.22 0.33
CA ASP A 166 12.03 16.10 -0.18
C ASP A 166 11.44 14.78 0.29
N PRO A 167 11.32 13.76 -0.60
CA PRO A 167 10.87 12.45 -0.21
C PRO A 167 11.75 11.83 0.88
N VAL A 168 11.18 11.49 2.01
CA VAL A 168 11.85 10.84 3.14
C VAL A 168 11.44 9.36 3.18
N ILE A 169 12.42 8.49 2.98
CA ILE A 169 12.20 7.04 3.11
C ILE A 169 11.99 6.71 4.59
N PRO A 170 10.87 6.03 4.94
CA PRO A 170 10.56 5.65 6.31
C PRO A 170 11.59 4.74 6.97
#